data_26ca0533f169104a5f341e52dc7f4891
#
_entry.id   26ca0533f169104a5f341e52dc7f4891
#
_cell.length_a   1.000
_cell.length_b   1.000
_cell.length_c   1.000
_cell.angle_alpha   90.00
_cell.angle_beta   90.00
_cell.angle_gamma   90.00
#
_symmetry.space_group_name_H-M   'P 1'
#
loop_
_entity.id
_entity.type
_entity.pdbx_description
1 polymer ?
#
loop_
_entity_poly.entity_id
_entity_poly.type
_entity_poly.pdbx_seq_one_letter_code
_entity_poly.pdbx_strand_id
1 'polypeptide(L)'
;MINHNLKLKIMKNLTLILITLILIVGCQNSPEIVKESWIEKPVSSWPDFALTNEISFTEKTYYDVANSFLVNTGFDTIGVSCKHIFMVFENQLGLNSIDLGSNFNYWKMYPKNHKEKAVTLKRFINKNPNEQIGQFNTLKVRDWIIFEIEGQNNQLYPLKIRYTPVETNEIVYAVGWGMMQKDNNKPALIKLQCFKNLGDYFYIKPLETDTHPAGKSGSPVIDKNGYLVGIVSGQEGNLGVIGGVKYLTTLFDKYDIEYNNSSH
;
A
#
# COMPACT_ATOMS: atom_id res chain seq x y z
N MET A 1 -59.84 -1.83 40.44
CA MET A 1 -59.85 -1.34 39.03
C MET A 1 -58.80 -0.29 38.88
N ILE A 2 -57.70 -0.56 38.19
CA ILE A 2 -56.66 0.42 37.91
C ILE A 2 -57.18 1.34 36.82
N ASN A 3 -57.21 2.67 37.13
CA ASN A 3 -57.82 3.68 36.30
C ASN A 3 -57.18 3.69 34.87
N HIS A 4 -58.02 3.55 33.86
CA HIS A 4 -57.63 3.44 32.45
C HIS A 4 -56.73 4.63 31.98
N ASN A 5 -56.98 5.82 32.56
CA ASN A 5 -56.20 7.03 32.26
C ASN A 5 -54.76 6.95 32.82
N LEU A 6 -54.53 6.21 33.93
CA LEU A 6 -53.18 6.03 34.48
C LEU A 6 -52.34 5.11 33.61
N LYS A 7 -52.94 4.01 33.06
CA LYS A 7 -52.26 3.13 32.12
C LYS A 7 -51.85 3.83 30.82
N LEU A 8 -52.71 4.69 30.29
CA LEU A 8 -52.44 5.44 29.06
C LEU A 8 -51.29 6.48 29.25
N LYS A 9 -51.23 7.11 30.42
CA LYS A 9 -50.18 8.06 30.78
C LYS A 9 -48.83 7.38 30.97
N ILE A 10 -48.79 6.19 31.59
CA ILE A 10 -47.60 5.39 31.77
C ILE A 10 -47.07 4.89 30.41
N MET A 11 -47.94 4.40 29.51
CA MET A 11 -47.53 3.95 28.16
C MET A 11 -46.97 5.11 27.35
N LYS A 12 -47.57 6.30 27.33
CA LYS A 12 -47.03 7.48 26.60
C LYS A 12 -45.65 7.90 27.13
N ASN A 13 -45.45 7.89 28.44
CA ASN A 13 -44.15 8.22 29.01
C ASN A 13 -43.08 7.16 28.68
N LEU A 14 -43.43 5.88 28.68
CA LEU A 14 -42.52 4.79 28.31
C LEU A 14 -42.11 4.87 26.83
N THR A 15 -43.07 5.17 25.94
CA THR A 15 -42.81 5.37 24.52
C THR A 15 -41.90 6.57 24.26
N LEU A 16 -42.09 7.67 24.98
CA LEU A 16 -41.25 8.87 24.86
C LEU A 16 -39.81 8.59 25.32
N ILE A 17 -39.63 7.88 26.44
CA ILE A 17 -38.31 7.47 26.96
C ILE A 17 -37.60 6.53 25.95
N LEU A 18 -38.32 5.58 25.35
CA LEU A 18 -37.77 4.65 24.37
C LEU A 18 -37.29 5.38 23.09
N ILE A 19 -38.08 6.35 22.60
CA ILE A 19 -37.71 7.17 21.44
C ILE A 19 -36.48 8.05 21.75
N THR A 20 -36.40 8.61 22.96
CA THR A 20 -35.24 9.41 23.37
C THR A 20 -33.98 8.55 23.50
N LEU A 21 -34.08 7.32 23.99
CA LEU A 21 -32.96 6.37 24.06
C LEU A 21 -32.44 5.99 22.66
N ILE A 22 -33.34 5.77 21.69
CA ILE A 22 -32.97 5.42 20.31
C ILE A 22 -32.25 6.60 19.63
N LEU A 23 -32.63 7.84 19.92
CA LEU A 23 -31.98 9.03 19.37
C LEU A 23 -30.58 9.28 19.96
N ILE A 24 -30.29 8.84 21.19
CA ILE A 24 -28.97 8.99 21.80
C ILE A 24 -27.98 7.92 21.29
N VAL A 25 -28.45 6.74 20.91
CA VAL A 25 -27.59 5.66 20.37
C VAL A 25 -27.20 5.92 18.90
N GLY A 26 -27.91 6.84 18.17
CA GLY A 26 -27.67 7.14 16.77
C GLY A 26 -26.49 8.05 16.45
N CYS A 27 -25.87 8.70 17.44
CA CYS A 27 -24.66 9.52 17.24
C CYS A 27 -23.40 8.81 17.72
N GLN A 28 -23.09 7.63 17.17
CA GLN A 28 -21.70 7.22 17.12
C GLN A 28 -21.03 8.07 16.05
N ASN A 29 -20.35 9.14 16.45
CA ASN A 29 -19.40 9.81 15.59
C ASN A 29 -18.39 8.77 15.15
N SER A 30 -18.47 8.34 13.89
CA SER A 30 -17.38 7.60 13.29
C SER A 30 -16.11 8.41 13.52
N PRO A 31 -15.02 7.84 14.02
CA PRO A 31 -13.80 8.60 14.25
C PRO A 31 -13.45 9.31 12.95
N GLU A 32 -13.28 10.63 13.02
CA GLU A 32 -12.89 11.44 11.88
C GLU A 32 -11.51 10.94 11.43
N ILE A 33 -11.42 10.41 10.21
CA ILE A 33 -10.16 9.94 9.66
C ILE A 33 -9.28 11.16 9.46
N VAL A 34 -8.23 11.28 10.25
CA VAL A 34 -7.27 12.37 10.18
C VAL A 34 -6.50 12.23 8.86
N LYS A 35 -6.66 13.20 7.96
CA LYS A 35 -5.91 13.23 6.70
C LYS A 35 -4.43 13.53 6.94
N GLU A 36 -3.57 12.96 6.10
CA GLU A 36 -2.17 13.37 6.04
C GLU A 36 -2.07 14.83 5.58
N SER A 37 -1.31 15.64 6.29
CA SER A 37 -1.25 17.10 6.08
C SER A 37 -0.74 17.52 4.70
N TRP A 38 -0.09 16.61 3.98
CA TRP A 38 0.47 16.85 2.66
C TRP A 38 -0.49 16.54 1.51
N ILE A 39 -1.55 15.74 1.72
CA ILE A 39 -2.42 15.24 0.64
C ILE A 39 -3.19 16.37 -0.06
N GLU A 40 -3.49 17.45 0.65
CA GLU A 40 -4.22 18.60 0.10
C GLU A 40 -3.28 19.62 -0.58
N LYS A 41 -1.98 19.41 -0.50
CA LYS A 41 -0.99 20.26 -1.18
C LYS A 41 -0.83 19.87 -2.65
N PRO A 42 -0.32 20.77 -3.50
CA PRO A 42 0.07 20.40 -4.86
C PRO A 42 1.03 19.20 -4.85
N VAL A 43 0.89 18.27 -5.81
CA VAL A 43 1.70 17.04 -5.90
C VAL A 43 3.21 17.34 -5.91
N SER A 44 3.63 18.48 -6.47
CA SER A 44 5.02 18.91 -6.43
C SER A 44 5.58 19.23 -5.04
N SER A 45 4.70 19.37 -4.04
CA SER A 45 5.04 19.63 -2.64
C SER A 45 4.79 18.41 -1.74
N TRP A 46 4.47 17.26 -2.33
CA TRP A 46 4.32 16.02 -1.57
C TRP A 46 5.68 15.53 -1.09
N PRO A 47 5.74 14.86 0.07
CA PRO A 47 6.99 14.29 0.55
C PRO A 47 7.48 13.16 -0.37
N ASP A 48 8.77 12.86 -0.30
CA ASP A 48 9.41 11.82 -1.07
C ASP A 48 9.07 10.43 -0.52
N PHE A 49 7.95 9.86 -0.95
CA PHE A 49 7.54 8.49 -0.60
C PHE A 49 7.49 7.54 -1.79
N ALA A 50 7.37 8.04 -3.03
CA ALA A 50 7.44 7.22 -4.22
C ALA A 50 8.89 7.05 -4.65
N LEU A 51 9.41 5.84 -4.51
CA LEU A 51 10.82 5.53 -4.74
C LEU A 51 10.97 4.62 -5.95
N THR A 52 12.17 4.59 -6.51
CA THR A 52 12.65 3.57 -7.44
C THR A 52 13.81 2.81 -6.84
N ASN A 53 14.35 1.82 -7.56
CA ASN A 53 15.36 0.91 -7.04
C ASN A 53 16.65 0.96 -7.84
N GLU A 54 17.78 0.83 -7.13
CA GLU A 54 19.06 0.42 -7.66
C GLU A 54 19.44 -0.91 -7.00
N ILE A 55 19.59 -1.96 -7.80
CA ILE A 55 19.80 -3.33 -7.33
C ILE A 55 21.08 -3.85 -7.97
N SER A 56 22.09 -4.15 -7.18
CA SER A 56 23.40 -4.59 -7.65
C SER A 56 23.65 -6.05 -7.34
N PHE A 57 24.05 -6.76 -8.37
CA PHE A 57 24.66 -8.09 -8.32
C PHE A 57 26.10 -8.00 -8.85
N THR A 58 26.90 -9.02 -8.61
CA THR A 58 28.31 -9.07 -9.06
C THR A 58 28.45 -8.81 -10.57
N GLU A 59 27.54 -9.34 -11.36
CA GLU A 59 27.61 -9.28 -12.83
C GLU A 59 26.87 -8.06 -13.42
N LYS A 60 25.89 -7.51 -12.69
CA LYS A 60 24.99 -6.48 -13.23
C LYS A 60 24.37 -5.61 -12.15
N THR A 61 24.25 -4.33 -12.44
CA THR A 61 23.45 -3.39 -11.65
C THR A 61 22.23 -2.95 -12.46
N TYR A 62 21.06 -3.02 -11.81
CA TYR A 62 19.79 -2.55 -12.36
C TYR A 62 19.47 -1.19 -11.76
N TYR A 63 19.20 -0.22 -12.63
CA TYR A 63 18.82 1.14 -12.23
C TYR A 63 17.37 1.40 -12.59
N ASP A 64 16.67 2.11 -11.74
CA ASP A 64 15.28 2.54 -11.93
C ASP A 64 14.33 1.38 -12.26
N VAL A 65 14.60 0.20 -11.68
CA VAL A 65 13.81 -1.02 -11.91
C VAL A 65 12.70 -1.13 -10.87
N ALA A 66 11.46 -1.21 -11.31
CA ALA A 66 10.27 -1.19 -10.49
C ALA A 66 10.22 0.02 -9.53
N ASN A 67 9.15 0.12 -8.77
CA ASN A 67 9.01 1.12 -7.73
C ASN A 67 9.09 0.47 -6.35
N SER A 68 9.26 1.31 -5.35
CA SER A 68 9.33 0.95 -3.95
C SER A 68 8.85 2.11 -3.10
N PHE A 69 8.71 1.88 -1.82
CA PHE A 69 8.35 2.89 -0.84
C PHE A 69 8.71 2.41 0.56
N LEU A 70 8.64 3.30 1.52
CA LEU A 70 8.78 2.98 2.93
C LEU A 70 7.41 2.93 3.60
N VAL A 71 7.27 2.06 4.58
CA VAL A 71 6.06 1.88 5.39
C VAL A 71 6.39 2.16 6.85
N ASN A 72 5.57 3.01 7.46
CA ASN A 72 5.57 3.24 8.90
C ASN A 72 4.67 2.20 9.57
N THR A 73 5.26 1.31 10.37
CA THR A 73 4.50 0.32 11.15
C THR A 73 3.92 0.90 12.43
N GLY A 74 4.31 2.12 12.81
CA GLY A 74 4.03 2.73 14.11
C GLY A 74 5.14 2.49 15.14
N PHE A 75 6.00 1.52 14.92
CA PHE A 75 7.16 1.17 15.75
C PHE A 75 8.47 1.31 14.98
N ASP A 76 8.46 0.98 13.68
CA ASP A 76 9.64 1.00 12.82
C ASP A 76 9.29 1.44 11.40
N THR A 77 10.31 1.60 10.58
CA THR A 77 10.19 1.88 9.15
C THR A 77 10.78 0.71 8.35
N ILE A 78 10.00 0.14 7.48
CA ILE A 78 10.40 -0.96 6.59
C ILE A 78 10.39 -0.53 5.12
N GLY A 79 11.30 -1.08 4.32
CA GLY A 79 11.30 -0.95 2.87
C GLY A 79 10.36 -1.97 2.22
N VAL A 80 9.67 -1.56 1.15
CA VAL A 80 8.70 -2.40 0.44
C VAL A 80 8.85 -2.26 -1.07
N SER A 81 8.74 -3.37 -1.80
CA SER A 81 8.64 -3.41 -3.26
C SER A 81 7.78 -4.61 -3.71
N CYS A 82 7.60 -4.78 -5.03
CA CYS A 82 6.83 -5.87 -5.59
C CYS A 82 7.67 -7.14 -5.75
N LYS A 83 7.07 -8.30 -5.44
CA LYS A 83 7.74 -9.60 -5.54
C LYS A 83 7.98 -10.02 -6.99
N HIS A 84 7.10 -9.66 -7.91
CA HIS A 84 7.25 -10.05 -9.32
C HIS A 84 8.50 -9.47 -10.02
N ILE A 85 9.25 -8.56 -9.38
CA ILE A 85 10.57 -8.13 -9.85
C ILE A 85 11.52 -9.34 -10.00
N PHE A 86 11.32 -10.40 -9.22
CA PHE A 86 12.08 -11.64 -9.34
C PHE A 86 11.91 -12.34 -10.69
N MET A 87 10.82 -12.09 -11.44
CA MET A 87 10.67 -12.58 -12.81
C MET A 87 11.72 -11.96 -13.76
N VAL A 88 12.16 -10.72 -13.48
CA VAL A 88 13.27 -10.09 -14.21
C VAL A 88 14.59 -10.77 -13.85
N PHE A 89 14.81 -11.08 -12.57
CA PHE A 89 16.03 -11.75 -12.11
C PHE A 89 16.09 -13.20 -12.56
N GLU A 90 14.95 -13.92 -12.61
CA GLU A 90 14.85 -15.27 -13.21
C GLU A 90 15.33 -15.25 -14.66
N ASN A 91 14.78 -14.34 -15.47
CA ASN A 91 15.10 -14.26 -16.89
C ASN A 91 16.54 -13.79 -17.19
N GLN A 92 17.13 -12.95 -16.33
CA GLN A 92 18.40 -12.30 -16.62
C GLN A 92 19.59 -12.84 -15.81
N LEU A 93 19.34 -13.41 -14.62
CA LEU A 93 20.36 -13.90 -13.69
C LEU A 93 20.20 -15.39 -13.36
N GLY A 94 19.12 -16.03 -13.85
CA GLY A 94 18.82 -17.43 -13.57
C GLY A 94 18.41 -17.71 -12.12
N LEU A 95 17.96 -16.71 -11.36
CA LEU A 95 17.39 -16.93 -10.05
C LEU A 95 16.08 -17.72 -10.17
N ASN A 96 15.88 -18.71 -9.32
CA ASN A 96 14.73 -19.62 -9.41
C ASN A 96 13.81 -19.58 -8.17
N SER A 97 14.13 -18.74 -7.20
CA SER A 97 13.38 -18.63 -5.95
C SER A 97 13.33 -17.18 -5.46
N ILE A 98 12.54 -16.93 -4.42
CA ILE A 98 12.44 -15.61 -3.76
C ILE A 98 13.64 -15.41 -2.82
N ASP A 99 14.80 -15.43 -3.43
CA ASP A 99 16.10 -15.23 -2.80
C ASP A 99 17.03 -14.49 -3.76
N LEU A 100 17.79 -13.54 -3.25
CA LEU A 100 18.73 -12.74 -4.06
C LEU A 100 20.03 -13.48 -4.37
N GLY A 101 20.29 -14.62 -3.70
CA GLY A 101 21.47 -15.45 -3.93
C GLY A 101 22.77 -14.86 -3.40
N SER A 102 23.88 -15.55 -3.68
CA SER A 102 25.22 -15.18 -3.18
C SER A 102 25.88 -14.04 -3.96
N ASN A 103 25.42 -13.77 -5.19
CA ASN A 103 25.96 -12.73 -6.07
C ASN A 103 25.32 -11.34 -5.84
N PHE A 104 24.37 -11.26 -4.88
CA PHE A 104 23.76 -10.01 -4.49
C PHE A 104 24.72 -9.13 -3.69
N ASN A 105 24.84 -7.85 -4.09
CA ASN A 105 25.72 -6.87 -3.42
C ASN A 105 24.91 -5.93 -2.52
N TYR A 106 23.94 -5.19 -3.12
CA TYR A 106 23.11 -4.24 -2.38
C TYR A 106 21.82 -3.92 -3.13
N TRP A 107 20.84 -3.39 -2.39
CA TRP A 107 19.63 -2.81 -2.91
C TRP A 107 19.41 -1.45 -2.23
N LYS A 108 19.23 -0.40 -3.03
CA LYS A 108 18.91 0.95 -2.60
C LYS A 108 17.54 1.36 -3.12
N MET A 109 16.82 2.13 -2.32
CA MET A 109 15.56 2.77 -2.68
C MET A 109 15.74 4.29 -2.61
N TYR A 110 15.32 5.03 -3.63
CA TYR A 110 15.49 6.47 -3.70
C TYR A 110 14.40 7.12 -4.56
N PRO A 111 14.05 8.42 -4.31
CA PRO A 111 13.28 9.20 -5.25
C PRO A 111 14.10 9.47 -6.50
N LYS A 112 13.55 9.25 -7.69
CA LYS A 112 14.32 9.35 -8.94
C LYS A 112 14.93 10.74 -9.17
N ASN A 113 14.29 11.78 -8.66
CA ASN A 113 14.74 13.18 -8.70
C ASN A 113 15.70 13.57 -7.56
N HIS A 114 15.87 12.71 -6.53
CA HIS A 114 16.67 12.97 -5.32
C HIS A 114 17.45 11.71 -4.90
N LYS A 115 18.36 11.24 -5.76
CA LYS A 115 19.15 10.01 -5.50
C LYS A 115 20.03 10.09 -4.25
N GLU A 116 20.37 11.27 -3.82
CA GLU A 116 21.13 11.53 -2.59
C GLU A 116 20.37 11.12 -1.32
N LYS A 117 19.05 11.00 -1.39
CA LYS A 117 18.20 10.57 -0.27
C LYS A 117 18.02 9.05 -0.18
N ALA A 118 18.88 8.28 -0.82
CA ALA A 118 18.77 6.83 -0.87
C ALA A 118 18.83 6.19 0.53
N VAL A 119 17.98 5.17 0.74
CA VAL A 119 18.12 4.21 1.84
C VAL A 119 18.66 2.89 1.28
N THR A 120 19.52 2.23 2.04
CA THR A 120 20.05 0.90 1.70
C THR A 120 19.29 -0.15 2.49
N LEU A 121 19.05 -1.31 1.87
CA LEU A 121 18.42 -2.44 2.53
C LEU A 121 19.46 -3.20 3.33
N LYS A 122 19.11 -3.53 4.59
CA LYS A 122 19.95 -4.30 5.50
C LYS A 122 19.67 -5.80 5.38
N ARG A 123 18.38 -6.17 5.33
CA ARG A 123 17.95 -7.56 5.32
C ARG A 123 16.66 -7.73 4.52
N PHE A 124 16.60 -8.75 3.67
CA PHE A 124 15.40 -9.20 3.01
C PHE A 124 14.59 -10.08 3.99
N ILE A 125 13.51 -9.54 4.56
CA ILE A 125 12.77 -10.16 5.66
C ILE A 125 12.02 -11.41 5.20
N ASN A 126 11.21 -11.29 4.14
CA ASN A 126 10.41 -12.41 3.63
C ASN A 126 11.10 -13.20 2.50
N LYS A 127 12.43 -13.25 2.56
CA LYS A 127 13.25 -14.16 1.76
C LYS A 127 12.79 -15.61 1.95
N ASN A 128 12.64 -16.34 0.85
CA ASN A 128 12.25 -17.75 0.89
C ASN A 128 12.92 -18.54 -0.25
N PRO A 129 14.04 -19.22 -0.01
CA PRO A 129 14.74 -20.00 -1.04
C PRO A 129 13.96 -21.23 -1.52
N ASN A 130 12.89 -21.63 -0.81
CA ASN A 130 12.01 -22.74 -1.20
C ASN A 130 10.77 -22.26 -1.97
N GLU A 131 10.55 -20.97 -2.07
CA GLU A 131 9.43 -20.39 -2.82
C GLU A 131 9.86 -20.13 -4.26
N GLN A 132 9.28 -20.87 -5.20
CA GLN A 132 9.49 -20.62 -6.63
C GLN A 132 8.90 -19.26 -7.01
N ILE A 133 9.53 -18.58 -7.96
CA ILE A 133 9.07 -17.29 -8.47
C ILE A 133 7.65 -17.46 -9.04
N GLY A 134 7.44 -18.46 -9.89
CA GLY A 134 6.12 -18.77 -10.45
C GLY A 134 5.68 -17.78 -11.52
N GLN A 135 4.40 -17.81 -11.84
CA GLN A 135 3.79 -16.93 -12.85
C GLN A 135 3.06 -15.75 -12.18
N PHE A 136 2.84 -14.68 -12.91
CA PHE A 136 2.17 -13.48 -12.39
C PHE A 136 0.79 -13.77 -11.76
N ASN A 137 0.00 -14.66 -12.36
CA ASN A 137 -1.31 -15.04 -11.84
C ASN A 137 -1.27 -15.64 -10.42
N THR A 138 -0.16 -16.26 -10.03
CA THR A 138 0.06 -16.77 -8.67
C THR A 138 0.76 -15.77 -7.78
N LEU A 139 1.57 -14.87 -8.33
CA LEU A 139 2.27 -13.83 -7.60
C LEU A 139 1.34 -12.70 -7.12
N LYS A 140 0.34 -12.32 -7.91
CA LYS A 140 -0.55 -11.18 -7.65
C LYS A 140 -1.22 -11.19 -6.28
N VAL A 141 -1.46 -12.36 -5.69
CA VAL A 141 -2.07 -12.52 -4.35
C VAL A 141 -1.07 -12.35 -3.21
N ARG A 142 0.23 -12.32 -3.51
CA ARG A 142 1.34 -12.30 -2.55
C ARG A 142 2.50 -11.41 -2.99
N ASP A 143 2.21 -10.39 -3.79
CA ASP A 143 3.19 -9.60 -4.53
C ASP A 143 3.88 -8.52 -3.68
N TRP A 144 4.26 -8.88 -2.47
CA TRP A 144 4.96 -8.01 -1.54
C TRP A 144 6.31 -8.60 -1.14
N ILE A 145 7.35 -7.78 -1.22
CA ILE A 145 8.63 -8.03 -0.56
C ILE A 145 8.90 -6.94 0.45
N ILE A 146 9.41 -7.34 1.61
CA ILE A 146 9.64 -6.46 2.75
C ILE A 146 11.08 -6.56 3.23
N PHE A 147 11.61 -5.43 3.63
CA PHE A 147 13.02 -5.28 3.97
C PHE A 147 13.21 -4.46 5.25
N GLU A 148 14.18 -4.85 6.03
CA GLU A 148 14.79 -4.00 7.03
C GLU A 148 15.73 -3.01 6.33
N ILE A 149 15.71 -1.73 6.69
CA ILE A 149 16.59 -0.70 6.14
C ILE A 149 17.79 -0.46 7.06
N GLU A 150 18.91 0.00 6.48
CA GLU A 150 20.09 0.39 7.25
C GLU A 150 19.91 1.76 7.90
N GLY A 151 20.26 1.85 9.19
CA GLY A 151 20.25 3.12 9.90
C GLY A 151 18.86 3.72 10.11
N GLN A 152 18.82 5.01 10.43
CA GLN A 152 17.57 5.76 10.56
C GLN A 152 17.26 6.52 9.28
N ASN A 153 16.03 6.38 8.80
CA ASN A 153 15.54 7.19 7.68
C ASN A 153 15.05 8.55 8.19
N ASN A 154 15.76 9.62 7.82
CA ASN A 154 15.41 10.98 8.20
C ASN A 154 14.95 11.86 7.02
N GLN A 155 14.94 11.32 5.79
CA GLN A 155 14.75 12.11 4.57
C GLN A 155 13.56 11.67 3.72
N LEU A 156 13.21 10.39 3.78
CA LEU A 156 12.10 9.83 3.03
C LEU A 156 10.86 9.70 3.92
N TYR A 157 9.70 9.86 3.32
CA TYR A 157 8.44 9.79 4.06
C TYR A 157 7.88 8.37 4.05
N PRO A 158 7.85 7.66 5.21
CA PRO A 158 7.23 6.35 5.29
C PRO A 158 5.70 6.50 5.35
N LEU A 159 5.00 5.78 4.47
CA LEU A 159 3.55 5.80 4.39
C LEU A 159 2.91 5.08 5.58
N LYS A 160 1.89 5.66 6.17
CA LYS A 160 1.03 5.01 7.16
C LYS A 160 0.02 4.12 6.46
N ILE A 161 -0.33 3.00 7.08
CA ILE A 161 -1.24 2.01 6.53
C ILE A 161 -2.68 2.34 6.90
N ARG A 162 -3.59 2.19 5.94
CA ARG A 162 -5.03 2.08 6.18
C ARG A 162 -5.39 0.61 6.25
N TYR A 163 -5.90 0.16 7.39
CA TYR A 163 -6.26 -1.24 7.63
C TYR A 163 -7.67 -1.59 7.17
N THR A 164 -8.55 -0.60 7.00
CA THR A 164 -9.89 -0.82 6.46
C THR A 164 -9.83 -1.15 4.95
N PRO A 165 -10.58 -2.15 4.47
CA PRO A 165 -10.58 -2.54 3.06
C PRO A 165 -10.96 -1.38 2.13
N VAL A 166 -10.40 -1.40 0.92
CA VAL A 166 -10.86 -0.52 -0.17
C VAL A 166 -12.21 -1.02 -0.66
N GLU A 167 -13.18 -0.13 -0.77
CA GLU A 167 -14.52 -0.49 -1.21
C GLU A 167 -14.67 -0.44 -2.73
N THR A 168 -15.64 -1.19 -3.26
CA THR A 168 -15.99 -1.11 -4.69
C THR A 168 -16.44 0.32 -5.03
N ASN A 169 -15.96 0.83 -6.16
CA ASN A 169 -16.12 2.22 -6.64
C ASN A 169 -15.31 3.26 -5.86
N GLU A 170 -14.59 2.91 -4.83
CA GLU A 170 -13.70 3.84 -4.14
C GLU A 170 -12.58 4.32 -5.05
N ILE A 171 -12.23 5.60 -4.92
CA ILE A 171 -11.13 6.23 -5.66
C ILE A 171 -9.85 6.12 -4.84
N VAL A 172 -8.80 5.60 -5.48
CA VAL A 172 -7.45 5.50 -4.95
C VAL A 172 -6.44 6.05 -5.96
N TYR A 173 -5.21 6.26 -5.53
CA TYR A 173 -4.18 6.90 -6.35
C TYR A 173 -2.89 6.09 -6.34
N ALA A 174 -2.42 5.65 -7.51
CA ALA A 174 -1.09 5.09 -7.64
C ALA A 174 -0.07 6.23 -7.88
N VAL A 175 1.02 6.22 -7.12
CA VAL A 175 2.06 7.26 -7.19
C VAL A 175 3.40 6.59 -7.43
N GLY A 176 4.01 6.83 -8.60
CA GLY A 176 5.27 6.16 -8.91
C GLY A 176 5.92 6.60 -10.21
N TRP A 177 7.09 6.05 -10.46
CA TRP A 177 7.93 6.37 -11.61
C TRP A 177 7.63 5.37 -12.74
N GLY A 178 7.03 5.88 -13.82
CA GLY A 178 6.79 5.07 -15.02
C GLY A 178 8.04 4.95 -15.90
N MET A 179 8.20 3.82 -16.59
CA MET A 179 9.31 3.60 -17.52
C MET A 179 9.32 4.62 -18.67
N MET A 180 8.13 5.02 -19.14
CA MET A 180 7.97 5.98 -20.23
C MET A 180 7.73 7.42 -19.75
N GLN A 181 7.90 7.69 -18.46
CA GLN A 181 7.71 9.02 -17.91
C GLN A 181 8.83 9.96 -18.38
N LYS A 182 8.45 11.02 -19.07
CA LYS A 182 9.39 12.02 -19.62
C LYS A 182 9.82 13.02 -18.57
N ASP A 183 8.94 13.38 -17.65
CA ASP A 183 9.23 14.29 -16.54
C ASP A 183 9.76 13.49 -15.34
N ASN A 184 11.06 13.61 -15.10
CA ASN A 184 11.73 12.97 -13.97
C ASN A 184 11.76 13.85 -12.71
N ASN A 185 11.12 15.03 -12.72
CA ASN A 185 11.11 15.94 -11.56
C ASN A 185 10.06 15.54 -10.52
N LYS A 186 9.09 14.71 -10.90
CA LYS A 186 8.02 14.24 -10.01
C LYS A 186 7.53 12.85 -10.42
N PRO A 187 7.05 12.03 -9.47
CA PRO A 187 6.38 10.77 -9.79
C PRO A 187 5.04 11.03 -10.52
N ALA A 188 4.60 10.07 -11.33
CA ALA A 188 3.28 10.10 -11.92
C ALA A 188 2.21 9.83 -10.85
N LEU A 189 1.13 10.57 -10.89
CA LEU A 189 -0.08 10.36 -10.10
C LEU A 189 -1.18 9.84 -11.02
N ILE A 190 -1.71 8.65 -10.70
CA ILE A 190 -2.75 8.00 -11.50
C ILE A 190 -3.98 7.79 -10.63
N LYS A 191 -5.08 8.39 -11.06
CA LYS A 191 -6.38 8.21 -10.42
C LYS A 191 -7.04 6.91 -10.88
N LEU A 192 -7.38 6.05 -9.92
CA LEU A 192 -7.88 4.71 -10.13
C LEU A 192 -9.22 4.53 -9.41
N GLN A 193 -10.09 3.69 -9.94
CA GLN A 193 -11.31 3.28 -9.27
C GLN A 193 -11.26 1.79 -8.96
N CYS A 194 -11.54 1.42 -7.73
CA CYS A 194 -11.67 0.01 -7.35
C CYS A 194 -12.88 -0.60 -8.05
N PHE A 195 -12.62 -1.61 -8.88
CA PHE A 195 -13.67 -2.35 -9.58
C PHE A 195 -14.21 -3.51 -8.73
N LYS A 196 -13.31 -4.24 -8.05
CA LYS A 196 -13.67 -5.39 -7.20
C LYS A 196 -12.55 -5.65 -6.21
N ASN A 197 -12.89 -5.73 -4.92
CA ASN A 197 -11.97 -6.14 -3.86
C ASN A 197 -12.15 -7.64 -3.57
N LEU A 198 -11.02 -8.38 -3.51
CA LEU A 198 -10.95 -9.81 -3.24
C LEU A 198 -10.20 -10.12 -1.92
N GLY A 199 -9.94 -9.10 -1.12
CA GLY A 199 -9.24 -9.19 0.16
C GLY A 199 -7.74 -8.97 0.02
N ASP A 200 -6.99 -9.97 -0.40
CA ASP A 200 -5.53 -9.89 -0.50
C ASP A 200 -5.06 -9.05 -1.71
N TYR A 201 -5.93 -8.84 -2.68
CA TYR A 201 -5.74 -7.96 -3.81
C TYR A 201 -7.07 -7.41 -4.33
N PHE A 202 -7.02 -6.35 -5.13
CA PHE A 202 -8.19 -5.78 -5.77
C PHE A 202 -7.92 -5.35 -7.20
N TYR A 203 -8.97 -5.38 -8.00
CA TYR A 203 -8.95 -4.90 -9.38
C TYR A 203 -9.30 -3.42 -9.44
N ILE A 204 -8.62 -2.70 -10.34
CA ILE A 204 -8.84 -1.28 -10.59
C ILE A 204 -9.07 -0.99 -12.06
N LYS A 205 -9.76 0.13 -12.31
CA LYS A 205 -9.85 0.77 -13.64
C LYS A 205 -9.20 2.16 -13.56
N PRO A 206 -8.29 2.51 -14.48
CA PRO A 206 -7.83 3.89 -14.58
C PRO A 206 -8.99 4.79 -15.01
N LEU A 207 -9.07 5.97 -14.41
CA LEU A 207 -10.09 6.99 -14.75
C LEU A 207 -9.60 7.95 -15.83
N GLU A 208 -8.33 7.91 -16.16
CA GLU A 208 -7.67 8.73 -17.17
C GLU A 208 -7.14 7.83 -18.28
N THR A 209 -7.33 8.22 -19.54
CA THR A 209 -7.03 7.39 -20.71
C THR A 209 -5.54 7.35 -21.08
N ASP A 210 -4.71 8.23 -20.52
CA ASP A 210 -3.33 8.45 -20.98
C ASP A 210 -2.26 7.84 -20.03
N THR A 211 -2.61 6.75 -19.34
CA THR A 211 -1.71 6.12 -18.37
C THR A 211 -1.01 4.90 -18.97
N HIS A 212 0.22 5.08 -19.42
CA HIS A 212 1.06 3.93 -19.81
C HIS A 212 1.38 3.09 -18.57
N PRO A 213 1.00 1.79 -18.52
CA PRO A 213 1.15 0.97 -17.31
C PRO A 213 2.60 0.52 -17.04
N ALA A 214 3.46 0.54 -18.05
CA ALA A 214 4.82 0.00 -17.93
C ALA A 214 5.68 0.76 -16.92
N GLY A 215 6.37 0.00 -16.10
CA GLY A 215 7.32 0.51 -15.10
C GLY A 215 6.69 0.96 -13.78
N LYS A 216 5.37 0.82 -13.61
CA LYS A 216 4.67 1.24 -12.38
C LYS A 216 4.60 0.16 -11.31
N SER A 217 5.03 -1.05 -11.63
CA SER A 217 5.16 -2.16 -10.68
C SER A 217 5.86 -1.72 -9.40
N GLY A 218 5.31 -2.08 -8.25
CA GLY A 218 5.84 -1.70 -6.95
C GLY A 218 5.49 -0.27 -6.48
N SER A 219 4.74 0.51 -7.27
CA SER A 219 4.27 1.83 -6.83
C SER A 219 3.29 1.71 -5.66
N PRO A 220 3.40 2.57 -4.64
CA PRO A 220 2.39 2.65 -3.60
C PRO A 220 1.05 3.12 -4.17
N VAL A 221 -0.03 2.54 -3.63
CA VAL A 221 -1.41 3.00 -3.86
C VAL A 221 -1.94 3.57 -2.57
N ILE A 222 -2.39 4.83 -2.62
CA ILE A 222 -2.89 5.57 -1.46
C ILE A 222 -4.37 5.92 -1.62
N ASP A 223 -5.06 6.09 -0.52
CA ASP A 223 -6.42 6.61 -0.49
C ASP A 223 -6.45 8.15 -0.58
N LYS A 224 -7.64 8.72 -0.57
CA LYS A 224 -7.87 10.18 -0.60
C LYS A 224 -7.32 10.93 0.62
N ASN A 225 -6.97 10.22 1.70
CA ASN A 225 -6.44 10.78 2.93
C ASN A 225 -4.90 10.64 3.02
N GLY A 226 -4.27 9.98 2.04
CA GLY A 226 -2.82 9.79 1.98
C GLY A 226 -2.31 8.50 2.62
N TYR A 227 -3.20 7.59 3.02
CA TYR A 227 -2.81 6.31 3.64
C TYR A 227 -2.61 5.23 2.59
N LEU A 228 -1.62 4.37 2.82
CA LEU A 228 -1.32 3.21 1.99
C LEU A 228 -2.48 2.21 2.02
N VAL A 229 -2.97 1.82 0.85
CA VAL A 229 -4.01 0.80 0.68
C VAL A 229 -3.54 -0.38 -0.17
N GLY A 230 -2.42 -0.26 -0.86
CA GLY A 230 -1.89 -1.35 -1.69
C GLY A 230 -0.64 -1.01 -2.47
N ILE A 231 -0.23 -1.96 -3.30
CA ILE A 231 0.93 -1.88 -4.20
C ILE A 231 0.52 -2.25 -5.62
N VAL A 232 1.02 -1.53 -6.61
CA VAL A 232 0.78 -1.88 -8.02
C VAL A 232 1.49 -3.19 -8.35
N SER A 233 0.72 -4.24 -8.63
CA SER A 233 1.23 -5.57 -8.99
C SER A 233 1.29 -5.78 -10.50
N GLY A 234 0.28 -5.34 -11.25
CA GLY A 234 0.29 -5.53 -12.70
C GLY A 234 -1.08 -5.40 -13.34
N GLN A 235 -1.35 -6.24 -14.35
CA GLN A 235 -2.57 -6.19 -15.14
C GLN A 235 -3.10 -7.59 -15.43
N GLU A 236 -4.42 -7.74 -15.42
CA GLU A 236 -5.12 -8.94 -15.85
C GLU A 236 -6.27 -8.54 -16.79
N GLY A 237 -6.18 -8.94 -18.06
CA GLY A 237 -7.07 -8.41 -19.10
C GLY A 237 -6.97 -6.88 -19.18
N ASN A 238 -8.09 -6.21 -19.07
CA ASN A 238 -8.18 -4.74 -19.10
C ASN A 238 -8.20 -4.10 -17.68
N LEU A 239 -7.99 -4.89 -16.63
CA LEU A 239 -8.02 -4.43 -15.26
C LEU A 239 -6.60 -4.39 -14.68
N GLY A 240 -6.27 -3.31 -13.98
CA GLY A 240 -5.08 -3.28 -13.16
C GLY A 240 -5.27 -4.12 -11.90
N VAL A 241 -4.18 -4.67 -11.38
CA VAL A 241 -4.14 -5.48 -10.17
C VAL A 241 -3.32 -4.76 -9.12
N ILE A 242 -3.92 -4.58 -7.95
CA ILE A 242 -3.28 -3.98 -6.77
C ILE A 242 -3.21 -5.04 -5.68
N GLY A 243 -2.01 -5.34 -5.19
CA GLY A 243 -1.83 -6.14 -3.97
C GLY A 243 -2.32 -5.35 -2.76
N GLY A 244 -3.27 -5.88 -2.00
CA GLY A 244 -3.88 -5.20 -0.86
C GLY A 244 -2.99 -5.25 0.39
N VAL A 245 -3.13 -4.26 1.27
CA VAL A 245 -2.39 -4.20 2.56
C VAL A 245 -2.72 -5.35 3.50
N LYS A 246 -3.85 -6.03 3.32
CA LYS A 246 -4.22 -7.20 4.10
C LYS A 246 -3.15 -8.31 4.01
N TYR A 247 -2.60 -8.57 2.82
CA TYR A 247 -1.49 -9.53 2.71
C TYR A 247 -0.19 -9.01 3.35
N LEU A 248 0.07 -7.70 3.27
CA LEU A 248 1.22 -7.10 3.97
C LEU A 248 1.14 -7.30 5.48
N THR A 249 -0.04 -7.12 6.10
CA THR A 249 -0.21 -7.38 7.54
C THR A 249 -0.03 -8.86 7.89
N THR A 250 -0.45 -9.78 7.03
CA THR A 250 -0.16 -11.21 7.19
C THR A 250 1.35 -11.50 7.20
N LEU A 251 2.14 -10.74 6.42
CA LEU A 251 3.61 -10.83 6.47
C LEU A 251 4.15 -10.26 7.79
N PHE A 252 3.58 -9.18 8.32
CA PHE A 252 3.99 -8.63 9.62
C PHE A 252 3.79 -9.67 10.73
N ASP A 253 2.60 -10.27 10.80
CA ASP A 253 2.31 -11.34 11.76
C ASP A 253 3.27 -12.54 11.61
N LYS A 254 3.52 -12.96 10.36
CA LYS A 254 4.38 -14.12 10.08
C LYS A 254 5.85 -13.92 10.45
N TYR A 255 6.34 -12.68 10.38
CA TYR A 255 7.76 -12.33 10.61
C TYR A 255 7.98 -11.54 11.90
N ASP A 256 6.99 -11.53 12.80
CA ASP A 256 7.03 -10.87 14.12
C ASP A 256 7.39 -9.38 14.02
N ILE A 257 6.84 -8.68 13.00
CA ILE A 257 7.01 -7.24 12.84
C ILE A 257 5.89 -6.56 13.64
N GLU A 258 6.28 -5.78 14.65
CA GLU A 258 5.32 -4.98 15.40
C GLU A 258 4.70 -3.89 14.53
N TYR A 259 3.37 -3.77 14.58
CA TYR A 259 2.65 -2.71 13.88
C TYR A 259 1.43 -2.22 14.67
N ASN A 260 1.11 -0.94 14.49
CA ASN A 260 -0.04 -0.34 15.15
C ASN A 260 -1.29 -0.58 14.29
N ASN A 261 -2.15 -1.49 14.74
CA ASN A 261 -3.41 -1.85 14.09
C ASN A 261 -4.59 -0.96 14.54
N SER A 262 -4.33 0.18 15.19
CA SER A 262 -5.42 1.12 15.49
C SER A 262 -5.97 1.65 14.16
N SER A 263 -7.21 1.27 13.86
CA SER A 263 -7.95 1.69 12.66
C SER A 263 -8.01 3.22 12.58
N HIS A 264 -7.37 3.77 11.58
CA HIS A 264 -7.59 5.15 11.14
C HIS A 264 -8.74 5.19 10.13
#